data_f377ab24050c4c5d81a8884577153b73
#
_entry.id   f377ab24050c4c5d81a8884577153b73
#
_cell.length_a   1.000
_cell.length_b   1.000
_cell.length_c   1.000
_cell.angle_alpha   90.00
_cell.angle_beta   90.00
_cell.angle_gamma   90.00
#
_symmetry.space_group_name_H-M   'P 1'
#
loop_
_entity.id
_entity.type
_entity.pdbx_description
1 polymer ?
#
loop_
_entity_poly.entity_id
_entity_poly.type
_entity_poly.pdbx_seq_one_letter_code
_entity_poly.pdbx_strand_id
1 'polypeptide(L)'
;MGVRRYDRKVVAMAAEKLGDEANFHDLIERSYNAPDNCLGNLGDYAYERVPQHNRMYIEQAKVILEVAKEDGSAVFLGRCADYILKDQPNTYSFFIYADDDYRLARAKTHYAGHTIKELDAEDKHREQYYAYYTGRTWGDPQNYDLMINTSKISLEAAADLIISYIELRQKKAAEA
;
A
#
# COMPACT_ATOMS: atom_id res chain seq x y z
N MET A 1 -1.59 7.07 20.52
CA MET A 1 -2.07 7.98 19.45
C MET A 1 -3.32 7.40 18.82
N GLY A 2 -4.42 8.17 18.74
CA GLY A 2 -5.69 7.73 18.13
C GLY A 2 -5.72 7.88 16.61
N VAL A 3 -4.66 7.45 15.91
CA VAL A 3 -4.55 7.59 14.45
C VAL A 3 -5.37 6.49 13.76
N ARG A 4 -6.19 6.86 12.77
CA ARG A 4 -7.00 5.91 12.00
C ARG A 4 -6.12 5.12 11.03
N ARG A 5 -6.41 3.82 10.91
CA ARG A 5 -5.77 2.92 9.97
C ARG A 5 -6.70 2.64 8.78
N TYR A 6 -6.14 2.76 7.59
CA TYR A 6 -6.79 2.51 6.31
C TYR A 6 -6.07 1.39 5.54
N ASP A 7 -6.79 0.32 5.29
CA ASP A 7 -6.35 -0.88 4.56
C ASP A 7 -7.41 -1.20 3.49
N ARG A 8 -8.11 -2.31 3.57
CA ARG A 8 -9.22 -2.67 2.68
C ARG A 8 -10.36 -1.64 2.67
N LYS A 9 -10.44 -0.80 3.69
CA LYS A 9 -11.39 0.32 3.76
C LYS A 9 -11.29 1.27 2.56
N VAL A 10 -10.09 1.55 2.07
CA VAL A 10 -9.88 2.40 0.88
C VAL A 10 -10.58 1.80 -0.33
N VAL A 11 -10.48 0.47 -0.50
CA VAL A 11 -11.13 -0.25 -1.61
C VAL A 11 -12.64 -0.20 -1.47
N ALA A 12 -13.17 -0.38 -0.25
CA ALA A 12 -14.61 -0.30 0.03
C ALA A 12 -15.17 1.09 -0.33
N MET A 13 -14.52 2.14 0.14
CA MET A 13 -14.91 3.53 -0.14
C MET A 13 -14.82 3.86 -1.64
N ALA A 14 -13.83 3.33 -2.34
CA ALA A 14 -13.71 3.50 -3.80
C ALA A 14 -14.81 2.75 -4.56
N ALA A 15 -15.14 1.52 -4.14
CA ALA A 15 -16.22 0.72 -4.72
C ALA A 15 -17.59 1.39 -4.55
N GLU A 16 -17.87 1.93 -3.36
CA GLU A 16 -19.07 2.71 -3.06
C GLU A 16 -19.21 3.91 -4.01
N LYS A 17 -18.13 4.66 -4.23
CA LYS A 17 -18.12 5.80 -5.17
C LYS A 17 -18.33 5.39 -6.63
N LEU A 18 -17.95 4.17 -7.00
CA LEU A 18 -18.19 3.64 -8.34
C LEU A 18 -19.60 3.07 -8.52
N GLY A 19 -20.39 2.94 -7.43
CA GLY A 19 -21.71 2.33 -7.47
C GLY A 19 -21.69 0.80 -7.67
N ASP A 20 -20.58 0.14 -7.35
CA ASP A 20 -20.32 -1.29 -7.61
C ASP A 20 -20.26 -2.11 -6.31
N GLU A 21 -21.09 -1.77 -5.35
CA GLU A 21 -21.14 -2.43 -4.02
C GLU A 21 -21.43 -3.94 -4.09
N ALA A 22 -22.18 -4.38 -5.11
CA ALA A 22 -22.62 -5.77 -5.24
C ALA A 22 -21.48 -6.76 -5.52
N ASN A 23 -20.34 -6.30 -6.05
CA ASN A 23 -19.19 -7.12 -6.43
C ASN A 23 -17.92 -6.84 -5.60
N PHE A 24 -18.09 -6.36 -4.37
CA PHE A 24 -17.00 -5.92 -3.50
C PHE A 24 -15.90 -6.98 -3.29
N HIS A 25 -16.26 -8.25 -3.12
CA HIS A 25 -15.29 -9.35 -2.96
C HIS A 25 -14.46 -9.57 -4.22
N ASP A 26 -15.10 -9.60 -5.37
CA ASP A 26 -14.48 -9.72 -6.70
C ASP A 26 -13.56 -8.52 -7.00
N LEU A 27 -13.98 -7.32 -6.59
CA LEU A 27 -13.20 -6.09 -6.77
C LEU A 27 -11.95 -6.06 -5.89
N ILE A 28 -12.01 -6.61 -4.67
CA ILE A 28 -10.84 -6.75 -3.81
C ILE A 28 -9.82 -7.70 -4.45
N GLU A 29 -10.24 -8.88 -4.89
CA GLU A 29 -9.34 -9.86 -5.52
C GLU A 29 -8.75 -9.31 -6.82
N ARG A 30 -9.58 -8.72 -7.69
CA ARG A 30 -9.12 -8.11 -8.95
C ARG A 30 -8.25 -6.87 -8.73
N SER A 31 -8.42 -6.15 -7.62
CA SER A 31 -7.60 -4.97 -7.31
C SER A 31 -6.15 -5.30 -6.93
N TYR A 32 -5.83 -6.57 -6.66
CA TYR A 32 -4.47 -7.06 -6.44
C TYR A 32 -3.84 -7.66 -7.71
N ASN A 33 -4.66 -8.00 -8.72
CA ASN A 33 -4.16 -8.58 -9.96
C ASN A 33 -3.88 -7.44 -10.94
N ALA A 34 -2.59 -7.16 -11.21
CA ALA A 34 -2.23 -6.38 -12.38
C ALA A 34 -2.65 -7.18 -13.63
N PRO A 35 -3.21 -6.55 -14.67
CA PRO A 35 -3.58 -7.28 -15.88
C PRO A 35 -2.37 -7.96 -16.51
N ASP A 36 -2.50 -9.21 -16.90
CA ASP A 36 -1.44 -10.06 -17.44
C ASP A 36 -0.72 -9.52 -18.69
N ASN A 37 -1.22 -8.45 -19.31
CA ASN A 37 -0.73 -7.88 -20.58
C ASN A 37 -0.35 -6.38 -20.51
N CYS A 38 0.15 -5.87 -19.39
CA CYS A 38 0.38 -4.43 -19.19
C CYS A 38 1.66 -3.85 -19.81
N LEU A 39 2.48 -4.61 -20.51
CA LEU A 39 3.69 -4.14 -21.19
C LEU A 39 3.46 -3.68 -22.64
N GLY A 40 2.23 -3.72 -23.14
CA GLY A 40 1.87 -3.30 -24.49
C GLY A 40 1.12 -1.97 -24.52
N ASN A 41 1.79 -0.91 -24.98
CA ASN A 41 1.22 0.36 -25.46
C ASN A 41 0.44 1.24 -24.46
N LEU A 42 1.17 1.95 -23.63
CA LEU A 42 0.66 3.10 -22.85
C LEU A 42 0.33 4.36 -23.69
N GLY A 43 0.42 4.29 -25.00
CA GLY A 43 0.35 5.45 -25.89
C GLY A 43 -1.02 5.83 -26.45
N ASP A 44 -2.03 4.95 -26.43
CA ASP A 44 -3.24 5.13 -27.25
C ASP A 44 -4.58 4.96 -26.54
N TYR A 45 -4.67 5.24 -25.24
CA TYR A 45 -5.97 5.18 -24.56
C TYR A 45 -6.64 6.56 -24.57
N ALA A 46 -7.53 6.77 -25.54
CA ALA A 46 -8.56 7.79 -25.45
C ALA A 46 -9.35 7.59 -24.13
N TYR A 47 -9.63 8.66 -23.42
CA TYR A 47 -10.28 8.74 -22.10
C TYR A 47 -11.60 7.96 -21.96
N GLU A 48 -12.17 7.49 -23.04
CA GLU A 48 -13.46 6.79 -23.08
C GLU A 48 -13.41 5.29 -22.77
N ARG A 49 -12.23 4.66 -22.73
CA ARG A 49 -12.07 3.21 -22.45
C ARG A 49 -11.01 2.91 -21.39
N VAL A 50 -11.06 3.60 -20.26
CA VAL A 50 -10.21 3.25 -19.11
C VAL A 50 -10.66 1.88 -18.59
N PRO A 51 -9.80 0.86 -18.58
CA PRO A 51 -10.14 -0.45 -18.03
C PRO A 51 -10.68 -0.34 -16.59
N GLN A 52 -11.58 -1.23 -16.21
CA GLN A 52 -12.26 -1.16 -14.90
C GLN A 52 -11.28 -1.16 -13.71
N HIS A 53 -10.17 -1.91 -13.81
CA HIS A 53 -9.11 -1.91 -12.79
C HIS A 53 -8.41 -0.56 -12.64
N ASN A 54 -8.22 0.20 -13.75
CA ASN A 54 -7.65 1.54 -13.68
C ASN A 54 -8.64 2.54 -13.04
N ARG A 55 -9.94 2.39 -13.29
CA ARG A 55 -10.96 3.19 -12.60
C ARG A 55 -10.92 2.97 -11.10
N MET A 56 -10.80 1.71 -10.66
CA MET A 56 -10.68 1.38 -9.26
C MET A 56 -9.42 2.00 -8.63
N TYR A 57 -8.28 1.95 -9.31
CA TYR A 57 -7.06 2.61 -8.84
C TYR A 57 -7.22 4.13 -8.72
N ILE A 58 -7.84 4.76 -9.72
CA ILE A 58 -8.10 6.21 -9.71
C ILE A 58 -9.00 6.60 -8.53
N GLU A 59 -10.07 5.85 -8.28
CA GLU A 59 -10.96 6.13 -7.13
C GLU A 59 -10.27 5.85 -5.80
N GLN A 60 -9.47 4.81 -5.69
CA GLN A 60 -8.63 4.58 -4.50
C GLN A 60 -7.67 5.74 -4.25
N ALA A 61 -7.02 6.25 -5.30
CA ALA A 61 -6.12 7.40 -5.17
C ALA A 61 -6.85 8.66 -4.68
N LYS A 62 -8.05 8.93 -5.20
CA LYS A 62 -8.89 10.05 -4.72
C LYS A 62 -9.27 9.88 -3.26
N VAL A 63 -9.72 8.69 -2.86
CA VAL A 63 -10.07 8.39 -1.46
C VAL A 63 -8.86 8.57 -0.54
N ILE A 64 -7.67 8.12 -0.94
CA ILE A 64 -6.44 8.29 -0.15
C ILE A 64 -6.12 9.77 0.05
N LEU A 65 -6.21 10.58 -1.02
CA LEU A 65 -5.96 12.02 -0.95
C LEU A 65 -7.00 12.76 -0.09
N GLU A 66 -8.29 12.42 -0.23
CA GLU A 66 -9.37 12.99 0.59
C GLU A 66 -9.18 12.66 2.08
N VAL A 67 -8.98 11.39 2.41
CA VAL A 67 -8.76 10.95 3.79
C VAL A 67 -7.52 11.59 4.41
N ALA A 68 -6.42 11.66 3.66
CA ALA A 68 -5.19 12.31 4.16
C ALA A 68 -5.42 13.78 4.49
N LYS A 69 -6.29 14.46 3.73
CA LYS A 69 -6.65 15.86 3.96
C LYS A 69 -7.62 16.04 5.12
N GLU A 70 -8.64 15.17 5.24
CA GLU A 70 -9.72 15.31 6.21
C GLU A 70 -9.32 14.85 7.61
N ASP A 71 -8.62 13.74 7.74
CA ASP A 71 -8.26 13.16 9.03
C ASP A 71 -7.05 13.84 9.68
N GLY A 72 -6.27 14.61 8.93
CA GLY A 72 -5.04 15.28 9.41
C GLY A 72 -3.92 14.32 9.83
N SER A 73 -4.26 13.07 10.21
CA SER A 73 -3.33 11.99 10.54
C SER A 73 -3.96 10.64 10.22
N ALA A 74 -3.31 9.86 9.35
CA ALA A 74 -3.78 8.54 8.94
C ALA A 74 -2.62 7.59 8.67
N VAL A 75 -2.85 6.28 8.85
CA VAL A 75 -1.92 5.22 8.45
C VAL A 75 -2.57 4.45 7.31
N PHE A 76 -1.91 4.43 6.16
CA PHE A 76 -2.33 3.67 4.99
C PHE A 76 -1.48 2.40 4.84
N LEU A 77 -2.11 1.28 4.53
CA LEU A 77 -1.44 0.01 4.30
C LEU A 77 -1.50 -0.36 2.81
N GLY A 78 -0.35 -0.25 2.13
CA GLY A 78 -0.20 -0.59 0.72
C GLY A 78 -0.97 0.36 -0.21
N ARG A 79 -1.53 -0.16 -1.32
CA ARG A 79 -2.34 0.59 -2.30
C ARG A 79 -1.60 1.73 -2.98
N CYS A 80 -0.27 1.65 -3.08
CA CYS A 80 0.57 2.71 -3.62
C CYS A 80 0.39 4.06 -2.89
N ALA A 81 -0.05 4.04 -1.63
CA ALA A 81 -0.30 5.27 -0.86
C ALA A 81 0.96 6.10 -0.68
N ASP A 82 2.12 5.46 -0.54
CA ASP A 82 3.44 6.07 -0.55
C ASP A 82 3.70 6.92 -1.81
N TYR A 83 3.32 6.39 -2.97
CA TYR A 83 3.45 7.09 -4.25
C TYR A 83 2.39 8.18 -4.43
N ILE A 84 1.14 7.91 -4.06
CA ILE A 84 0.02 8.86 -4.16
C ILE A 84 0.25 10.09 -3.29
N LEU A 85 0.82 9.89 -2.09
CA LEU A 85 1.04 10.94 -1.10
C LEU A 85 2.47 11.51 -1.10
N LYS A 86 3.34 11.11 -2.02
CA LYS A 86 4.77 11.47 -2.03
C LYS A 86 5.06 12.97 -1.98
N ASP A 87 4.17 13.78 -2.55
CA ASP A 87 4.31 15.24 -2.62
C ASP A 87 3.51 15.96 -1.51
N GLN A 88 2.85 15.20 -0.62
CA GLN A 88 2.11 15.77 0.51
C GLN A 88 3.06 16.02 1.69
N PRO A 89 2.95 17.17 2.37
CA PRO A 89 3.77 17.45 3.54
C PRO A 89 3.49 16.46 4.67
N ASN A 90 4.50 16.20 5.49
CA ASN A 90 4.42 15.28 6.64
C ASN A 90 3.99 13.84 6.28
N THR A 91 4.28 13.41 5.06
CA THR A 91 4.13 12.02 4.63
C THR A 91 5.43 11.27 4.88
N TYR A 92 5.32 10.08 5.46
CA TYR A 92 6.44 9.18 5.76
C TYR A 92 6.10 7.78 5.25
N SER A 93 7.02 7.16 4.52
CA SER A 93 6.83 5.84 3.94
C SER A 93 7.75 4.80 4.57
N PHE A 94 7.18 3.66 4.94
CA PHE A 94 7.88 2.58 5.63
C PHE A 94 7.69 1.25 4.92
N PHE A 95 8.76 0.48 4.74
CA PHE A 95 8.68 -0.87 4.21
C PHE A 95 8.96 -1.88 5.32
N ILE A 96 7.97 -2.73 5.59
CA ILE A 96 8.06 -3.77 6.62
C ILE A 96 8.26 -5.11 5.93
N TYR A 97 9.30 -5.82 6.27
CA TYR A 97 9.61 -7.14 5.73
C TYR A 97 10.07 -8.11 6.80
N ALA A 98 10.23 -9.36 6.46
CA ALA A 98 10.68 -10.40 7.38
C ALA A 98 11.37 -11.54 6.63
N ASP A 99 12.23 -12.28 7.34
CA ASP A 99 12.86 -13.50 6.86
C ASP A 99 11.80 -14.61 6.67
N ASP A 100 12.02 -15.55 5.76
CA ASP A 100 11.04 -16.58 5.38
C ASP A 100 10.59 -17.46 6.55
N ASP A 101 11.50 -17.85 7.45
CA ASP A 101 11.15 -18.63 8.62
C ASP A 101 10.16 -17.91 9.54
N TYR A 102 10.34 -16.61 9.71
CA TYR A 102 9.42 -15.77 10.49
C TYR A 102 8.08 -15.58 9.78
N ARG A 103 8.09 -15.33 8.47
CA ARG A 103 6.88 -15.23 7.63
C ARG A 103 6.06 -16.52 7.73
N LEU A 104 6.70 -17.68 7.59
CA LEU A 104 6.07 -18.99 7.68
C LEU A 104 5.49 -19.27 9.07
N ALA A 105 6.22 -18.92 10.14
CA ALA A 105 5.72 -19.06 11.51
C ALA A 105 4.47 -18.20 11.76
N ARG A 106 4.44 -16.96 11.27
CA ARG A 106 3.26 -16.10 11.35
C ARG A 106 2.10 -16.56 10.48
N ALA A 107 2.37 -17.13 9.32
CA ALA A 107 1.33 -17.63 8.41
C ALA A 107 0.46 -18.69 9.09
N LYS A 108 1.04 -19.54 9.94
CA LYS A 108 0.31 -20.57 10.68
C LYS A 108 -0.78 -20.00 11.61
N THR A 109 -0.61 -18.80 12.11
CA THR A 109 -1.51 -18.20 13.11
C THR A 109 -2.34 -17.04 12.54
N HIS A 110 -1.89 -16.36 11.48
CA HIS A 110 -2.50 -15.12 10.99
C HIS A 110 -2.96 -15.18 9.54
N TYR A 111 -2.45 -16.13 8.73
CA TYR A 111 -2.72 -16.20 7.29
C TYR A 111 -3.19 -17.60 6.85
N ALA A 112 -4.10 -18.19 7.60
CA ALA A 112 -4.74 -19.49 7.29
C ALA A 112 -3.76 -20.63 6.99
N GLY A 113 -2.50 -20.55 7.48
CA GLY A 113 -1.47 -21.56 7.28
C GLY A 113 -0.82 -21.55 5.89
N HIS A 114 -0.81 -20.40 5.22
CA HIS A 114 -0.16 -20.26 3.91
C HIS A 114 1.26 -20.79 3.90
N THR A 115 1.63 -21.46 2.82
CA THR A 115 3.00 -21.89 2.54
C THR A 115 3.86 -20.71 2.10
N ILE A 116 5.20 -20.88 2.13
CA ILE A 116 6.11 -19.83 1.65
C ILE A 116 5.85 -19.50 0.17
N LYS A 117 5.52 -20.47 -0.65
CA LYS A 117 5.19 -20.27 -2.08
C LYS A 117 3.96 -19.39 -2.28
N GLU A 118 2.93 -19.55 -1.44
CA GLU A 118 1.72 -18.70 -1.48
C GLU A 118 2.03 -17.29 -1.02
N LEU A 119 2.84 -17.12 0.05
CA LEU A 119 3.28 -15.81 0.49
C LEU A 119 4.12 -15.08 -0.57
N ASP A 120 5.02 -15.80 -1.25
CA ASP A 120 5.84 -15.24 -2.34
C ASP A 120 4.99 -14.88 -3.56
N ALA A 121 3.98 -15.67 -3.88
CA ALA A 121 3.04 -15.37 -4.94
C ALA A 121 2.25 -14.07 -4.64
N GLU A 122 1.79 -13.90 -3.40
CA GLU A 122 1.15 -12.66 -2.98
C GLU A 122 2.09 -11.44 -3.06
N ASP A 123 3.35 -11.59 -2.65
CA ASP A 123 4.32 -10.51 -2.75
C ASP A 123 4.65 -10.16 -4.20
N LYS A 124 4.71 -11.17 -5.08
CA LYS A 124 4.87 -10.95 -6.52
C LYS A 124 3.69 -10.18 -7.12
N HIS A 125 2.45 -10.46 -6.70
CA HIS A 125 1.28 -9.67 -7.11
C HIS A 125 1.38 -8.22 -6.62
N ARG A 126 1.84 -7.99 -5.38
CA ARG A 126 2.07 -6.62 -4.84
C ARG A 126 3.13 -5.88 -5.64
N GLU A 127 4.24 -6.55 -5.97
CA GLU A 127 5.32 -6.01 -6.79
C GLU A 127 4.81 -5.60 -8.18
N GLN A 128 4.08 -6.49 -8.86
CA GLN A 128 3.51 -6.22 -10.18
C GLN A 128 2.52 -5.05 -10.15
N TYR A 129 1.61 -5.05 -9.16
CA TYR A 129 0.66 -3.97 -8.96
C TYR A 129 1.36 -2.62 -8.73
N TYR A 130 2.36 -2.61 -7.84
CA TYR A 130 3.12 -1.41 -7.53
C TYR A 130 3.88 -0.89 -8.76
N ALA A 131 4.61 -1.76 -9.45
CA ALA A 131 5.34 -1.39 -10.65
C ALA A 131 4.42 -0.85 -11.76
N TYR A 132 3.25 -1.48 -11.94
CA TYR A 132 2.29 -1.06 -12.97
C TYR A 132 1.76 0.36 -12.74
N TYR A 133 1.36 0.69 -11.50
CA TYR A 133 0.75 1.98 -11.21
C TYR A 133 1.73 3.09 -10.88
N THR A 134 2.94 2.76 -10.47
CA THR A 134 3.93 3.77 -10.02
C THR A 134 5.14 3.89 -10.92
N GLY A 135 5.41 2.89 -11.77
CA GLY A 135 6.65 2.77 -12.54
C GLY A 135 7.90 2.52 -11.68
N ARG A 136 7.72 2.19 -10.38
CA ARG A 136 8.80 2.01 -9.42
C ARG A 136 8.96 0.55 -9.03
N THR A 137 10.14 0.17 -8.53
CA THR A 137 10.38 -1.15 -7.96
C THR A 137 9.87 -1.22 -6.52
N TRP A 138 9.02 -2.20 -6.22
CA TRP A 138 8.53 -2.46 -4.86
C TRP A 138 9.67 -2.95 -3.98
N GLY A 139 9.81 -2.41 -2.76
CA GLY A 139 10.91 -2.75 -1.87
C GLY A 139 12.27 -2.08 -2.20
N ASP A 140 12.33 -1.20 -3.20
CA ASP A 140 13.53 -0.40 -3.43
C ASP A 140 13.72 0.62 -2.29
N PRO A 141 14.87 0.61 -1.59
CA PRO A 141 15.15 1.52 -0.47
C PRO A 141 14.96 3.01 -0.80
N GLN A 142 15.09 3.39 -2.05
CA GLN A 142 14.93 4.79 -2.47
C GLN A 142 13.47 5.28 -2.40
N ASN A 143 12.52 4.35 -2.31
CA ASN A 143 11.09 4.68 -2.23
C ASN A 143 10.58 4.86 -0.80
N TYR A 144 11.38 4.52 0.21
CA TYR A 144 10.94 4.48 1.60
C TYR A 144 11.87 5.27 2.52
N ASP A 145 11.30 5.91 3.52
CA ASP A 145 12.06 6.61 4.56
C ASP A 145 12.80 5.66 5.50
N LEU A 146 12.21 4.47 5.75
CA LEU A 146 12.80 3.44 6.61
C LEU A 146 12.31 2.05 6.20
N MET A 147 13.22 1.07 6.21
CA MET A 147 12.92 -0.34 5.98
C MET A 147 13.20 -1.14 7.24
N ILE A 148 12.24 -1.96 7.71
CA ILE A 148 12.34 -2.65 9.00
C ILE A 148 12.16 -4.15 8.81
N ASN A 149 13.18 -4.93 9.21
CA ASN A 149 13.08 -6.38 9.31
C ASN A 149 12.49 -6.81 10.67
N THR A 150 11.23 -7.22 10.65
CA THR A 150 10.50 -7.64 11.86
C THR A 150 10.85 -9.06 12.32
N SER A 151 11.76 -9.76 11.62
CA SER A 151 12.35 -11.02 12.15
C SER A 151 13.41 -10.76 13.21
N LYS A 152 13.95 -9.55 13.27
CA LYS A 152 15.08 -9.19 14.17
C LYS A 152 14.64 -8.42 15.41
N ILE A 153 13.45 -7.84 15.38
CA ILE A 153 12.89 -7.06 16.50
C ILE A 153 11.41 -7.39 16.69
N SER A 154 10.85 -7.09 17.85
CA SER A 154 9.41 -7.24 18.08
C SER A 154 8.58 -6.24 17.27
N LEU A 155 7.29 -6.51 17.09
CA LEU A 155 6.39 -5.58 16.40
C LEU A 155 6.23 -4.27 17.18
N GLU A 156 6.27 -4.33 18.49
CA GLU A 156 6.22 -3.17 19.38
C GLU A 156 7.47 -2.30 19.17
N ALA A 157 8.67 -2.91 19.16
CA ALA A 157 9.91 -2.20 18.90
C ALA A 157 9.95 -1.60 17.47
N ALA A 158 9.38 -2.29 16.48
CA ALA A 158 9.24 -1.75 15.14
C ALA A 158 8.33 -0.52 15.12
N ALA A 159 7.22 -0.54 15.86
CA ALA A 159 6.32 0.61 15.98
C ALA A 159 7.01 1.79 16.68
N ASP A 160 7.77 1.55 17.74
CA ASP A 160 8.53 2.58 18.45
C ASP A 160 9.60 3.22 17.55
N LEU A 161 10.27 2.43 16.71
CA LEU A 161 11.21 2.96 15.70
C LEU A 161 10.52 3.90 14.70
N ILE A 162 9.35 3.52 14.21
CA ILE A 162 8.55 4.33 13.29
C ILE A 162 8.17 5.66 13.96
N ILE A 163 7.66 5.60 15.19
CA ILE A 163 7.26 6.79 15.94
C ILE A 163 8.47 7.71 16.17
N SER A 164 9.58 7.15 16.63
CA SER A 164 10.83 7.91 16.86
C SER A 164 11.35 8.57 15.57
N TYR A 165 11.29 7.85 14.44
CA TYR A 165 11.67 8.43 13.15
C TYR A 165 10.80 9.64 12.76
N ILE A 166 9.47 9.51 12.92
CA ILE A 166 8.52 10.60 12.62
C ILE A 166 8.82 11.82 13.49
N GLU A 167 9.01 11.61 14.80
CA GLU A 167 9.32 12.69 15.76
C GLU A 167 10.62 13.43 15.40
N LEU A 168 11.67 12.69 15.04
CA LEU A 168 12.94 13.26 14.59
C LEU A 168 12.78 14.11 13.32
N ARG A 169 12.00 13.61 12.35
CA ARG A 169 11.72 14.33 11.11
C ARG A 169 10.92 15.61 11.33
N GLN A 170 9.92 15.55 12.21
CA GLN A 170 9.10 16.71 12.58
C GLN A 170 9.94 17.77 13.33
N LYS A 171 10.80 17.35 14.25
CA LYS A 171 11.72 18.25 14.95
C LYS A 171 12.65 18.97 13.97
N LYS A 172 13.27 18.23 13.05
CA LYS A 172 14.14 18.81 12.01
C LYS A 172 13.40 19.81 11.13
N ALA A 173 12.13 19.53 10.78
CA ALA A 173 11.32 20.45 9.97
C ALA A 173 10.92 21.73 10.72
N ALA A 174 10.81 21.68 12.05
CA ALA A 174 10.52 22.84 12.88
C ALA A 174 11.75 23.74 13.14
N GLU A 175 12.95 23.22 12.91
CA GLU A 175 14.23 23.92 13.07
C GLU A 175 14.73 24.56 11.75
N ALA A 176 14.06 24.29 10.62
CA ALA A 176 14.43 24.79 9.28
C ALA A 176 13.60 25.96 8.82
#